data_2d01803e537d73160e311ca1efd4c94a
#
_entry.id   2d01803e537d73160e311ca1efd4c94a
#
_cell.length_a   1.000
_cell.length_b   1.000
_cell.length_c   1.000
_cell.angle_alpha   90.00
_cell.angle_beta   90.00
_cell.angle_gamma   90.00
#
_symmetry.space_group_name_H-M   'P 1'
#
loop_
_entity.id
_entity.type
_entity.pdbx_description
1 polymer ?
#
loop_
_entity_poly.entity_id
_entity_poly.type
_entity_poly.pdbx_seq_one_letter_code
_entity_poly.pdbx_strand_id
1 'polypeptide(L)'
;VRFIETPIFTEDVSSEQSLDEYRQMQIALMLRPEQGAVIRGSGGLRKIRWRRAGMGKRGGLRGTYFWEAKSETFYMLTIYRKNKQEELSPGQLRVLRRLVAEEFK
;
A
#
# COMPACT_ATOMS: atom_id res chain seq x y z
N VAL A 1 9.91 8.16 -11.06
CA VAL A 1 9.08 7.44 -10.08
C VAL A 1 7.82 6.93 -10.76
N ARG A 2 7.50 5.67 -10.56
CA ARG A 2 6.30 5.06 -11.09
C ARG A 2 5.48 4.46 -9.96
N PHE A 3 4.15 4.52 -10.14
CA PHE A 3 3.21 3.83 -9.26
C PHE A 3 2.47 2.79 -10.09
N ILE A 4 2.69 1.53 -9.77
CA ILE A 4 1.95 0.41 -10.37
C ILE A 4 0.93 -0.05 -9.35
N GLU A 5 -0.30 -0.28 -9.78
CA GLU A 5 -1.38 -0.71 -8.89
C GLU A 5 -1.88 -2.09 -9.29
N THR A 6 -2.17 -2.92 -8.30
CA THR A 6 -2.94 -4.13 -8.58
C THR A 6 -4.37 -3.75 -8.94
N PRO A 7 -5.10 -4.58 -9.70
CA PRO A 7 -6.50 -4.27 -10.00
C PRO A 7 -7.35 -4.07 -8.75
N ILE A 8 -7.13 -4.87 -7.71
CA ILE A 8 -7.89 -4.71 -6.46
C ILE A 8 -7.55 -3.40 -5.75
N PHE A 9 -6.28 -2.99 -5.79
CA PHE A 9 -5.88 -1.70 -5.23
C PHE A 9 -6.59 -0.56 -5.95
N THR A 10 -6.59 -0.59 -7.28
CA THR A 10 -7.25 0.46 -8.08
C THR A 10 -8.73 0.60 -7.71
N GLU A 11 -9.41 -0.53 -7.60
CA GLU A 11 -10.81 -0.55 -7.22
C GLU A 11 -11.02 0.00 -5.81
N ASP A 12 -10.24 -0.50 -4.86
CA ASP A 12 -10.41 -0.14 -3.45
C ASP A 12 -10.02 1.30 -3.17
N VAL A 13 -8.94 1.80 -3.78
CA VAL A 13 -8.52 3.18 -3.54
C VAL A 13 -9.56 4.17 -4.06
N SER A 14 -10.21 3.85 -5.17
CA SER A 14 -11.26 4.70 -5.73
C SER A 14 -12.45 4.83 -4.80
N SER A 15 -12.78 3.78 -4.03
CA SER A 15 -13.89 3.84 -3.09
C SER A 15 -13.50 4.40 -1.73
N GLU A 16 -12.23 4.33 -1.33
CA GLU A 16 -11.78 4.71 0.00
C GLU A 16 -11.15 6.10 0.07
N GLN A 17 -10.64 6.64 -1.03
CA GLN A 17 -9.97 7.93 -1.06
C GLN A 17 -10.43 8.77 -2.25
N SER A 18 -10.45 10.09 -2.06
CA SER A 18 -10.57 11.00 -3.19
C SER A 18 -9.25 10.98 -3.99
N LEU A 19 -9.30 11.50 -5.21
CA LEU A 19 -8.10 11.65 -6.02
C LEU A 19 -7.04 12.50 -5.32
N ASP A 20 -7.46 13.58 -4.66
CA ASP A 20 -6.54 14.46 -3.94
C ASP A 20 -5.90 13.74 -2.75
N GLU A 21 -6.66 12.95 -1.99
CA GLU A 21 -6.13 12.18 -0.87
C GLU A 21 -5.09 11.18 -1.36
N TYR A 22 -5.37 10.49 -2.44
CA TYR A 22 -4.43 9.53 -3.01
C TYR A 22 -3.15 10.21 -3.48
N ARG A 23 -3.27 11.39 -4.11
CA ARG A 23 -2.11 12.16 -4.51
C ARG A 23 -1.23 12.55 -3.32
N GLN A 24 -1.85 12.97 -2.23
CA GLN A 24 -1.12 13.31 -1.02
C GLN A 24 -0.36 12.09 -0.48
N MET A 25 -0.98 10.92 -0.51
CA MET A 25 -0.31 9.69 -0.09
C MET A 25 0.87 9.36 -1.02
N GLN A 26 0.70 9.51 -2.33
CA GLN A 26 1.78 9.30 -3.28
C GLN A 26 2.94 10.24 -3.05
N ILE A 27 2.66 11.53 -2.80
CA ILE A 27 3.70 12.51 -2.50
C ILE A 27 4.44 12.13 -1.23
N ALA A 28 3.73 11.73 -0.19
CA ALA A 28 4.36 11.30 1.05
C ALA A 28 5.29 10.11 0.84
N LEU A 29 4.86 9.14 0.02
CA LEU A 29 5.69 7.97 -0.31
C LEU A 29 6.93 8.38 -1.12
N MET A 30 6.78 9.31 -2.06
CA MET A 30 7.93 9.78 -2.84
C MET A 30 8.98 10.48 -1.99
N LEU A 31 8.55 11.20 -0.97
CA LEU A 31 9.46 11.88 -0.05
C LEU A 31 10.21 10.89 0.85
N ARG A 32 9.57 9.81 1.24
CA ARG A 32 10.18 8.76 2.07
C ARG A 32 9.69 7.40 1.64
N PRO A 33 10.31 6.82 0.59
CA PRO A 33 9.84 5.54 0.04
C PRO A 33 9.81 4.37 1.04
N GLU A 34 10.70 4.40 2.03
CA GLU A 34 10.81 3.33 3.00
C GLU A 34 10.11 3.63 4.32
N GLN A 35 9.17 4.58 4.32
CA GLN A 35 8.48 4.97 5.55
C GLN A 35 7.59 3.91 6.13
N GLY A 36 7.02 3.05 5.29
CA GLY A 36 6.18 1.95 5.77
C GLY A 36 7.01 0.88 6.46
N ALA A 37 6.48 0.31 7.54
CA ALA A 37 7.16 -0.74 8.28
C ALA A 37 7.18 -2.03 7.45
N VAL A 38 8.34 -2.67 7.38
CA VAL A 38 8.47 -3.95 6.69
C VAL A 38 7.64 -5.01 7.41
N ILE A 39 6.84 -5.74 6.64
CA ILE A 39 6.04 -6.84 7.17
C ILE A 39 6.94 -8.07 7.27
N ARG A 40 7.02 -8.63 8.48
CA ARG A 40 7.88 -9.78 8.74
C ARG A 40 7.48 -10.97 7.85
N GLY A 41 8.48 -11.61 7.26
CA GLY A 41 8.27 -12.78 6.41
C GLY A 41 7.64 -12.50 5.07
N SER A 42 7.54 -11.22 4.68
CA SER A 42 6.84 -10.83 3.46
C SER A 42 7.74 -10.64 2.24
N GLY A 43 9.06 -10.75 2.41
CA GLY A 43 9.99 -10.50 1.31
C GLY A 43 10.15 -9.02 0.98
N GLY A 44 9.93 -8.15 1.94
CA GLY A 44 10.15 -6.71 1.77
C GLY A 44 8.88 -5.89 1.56
N LEU A 45 7.71 -6.49 1.68
CA LEU A 45 6.47 -5.73 1.63
C LEU A 45 6.39 -4.78 2.81
N ARG A 46 5.84 -3.59 2.59
CA ARG A 46 5.73 -2.58 3.62
C ARG A 46 4.28 -2.23 3.89
N LYS A 47 4.00 -1.94 5.15
CA LYS A 47 2.68 -1.55 5.62
C LYS A 47 2.68 -0.06 5.88
N ILE A 48 1.72 0.67 5.28
CA ILE A 48 1.54 2.09 5.53
C ILE A 48 0.20 2.32 6.21
N ARG A 49 0.20 3.24 7.18
CA ARG A 49 -1.01 3.71 7.84
C ARG A 49 -1.30 5.10 7.32
N TRP A 50 -2.54 5.34 6.91
CA TRP A 50 -2.92 6.63 6.38
C TRP A 50 -4.14 7.15 7.08
N ARG A 51 -4.07 8.38 7.60
CA ARG A 51 -5.21 9.04 8.23
C ARG A 51 -5.93 9.87 7.18
N ARG A 52 -7.24 9.74 7.18
CA ARG A 52 -8.09 10.58 6.35
C ARG A 52 -8.41 11.85 7.12
N ALA A 53 -8.28 13.01 6.45
CA ALA A 53 -8.57 14.30 7.06
C ALA A 53 -10.02 14.34 7.59
N GLY A 54 -10.19 14.79 8.83
CA GLY A 54 -11.51 14.96 9.43
C GLY A 54 -12.20 13.69 9.91
N MET A 55 -11.58 12.51 9.73
CA MET A 55 -12.22 11.25 10.08
C MET A 55 -11.71 10.65 11.40
N GLY A 56 -10.67 11.23 12.00
CA GLY A 56 -10.11 10.72 13.24
C GLY A 56 -9.61 9.29 13.11
N LYS A 57 -9.63 8.55 14.24
CA LYS A 57 -9.12 7.17 14.27
C LYS A 57 -9.93 6.21 13.42
N ARG A 58 -11.23 6.46 13.28
CA ARG A 58 -12.13 5.58 12.53
C ARG A 58 -11.93 5.67 11.02
N GLY A 59 -11.36 6.77 10.54
CA GLY A 59 -11.11 6.97 9.12
C GLY A 59 -9.77 6.44 8.66
N GLY A 60 -9.04 5.72 9.52
CA GLY A 60 -7.72 5.22 9.19
C GLY A 60 -7.75 4.14 8.11
N LEU A 61 -6.80 4.24 7.19
CA LEU A 61 -6.60 3.27 6.14
C LEU A 61 -5.29 2.53 6.37
N ARG A 62 -5.26 1.29 5.93
CA ARG A 62 -4.05 0.46 5.89
C ARG A 62 -3.75 0.15 4.44
N GLY A 63 -2.49 0.31 4.05
CA GLY A 63 -2.06 -0.07 2.71
C GLY A 63 -0.84 -0.97 2.79
N THR A 64 -0.64 -1.75 1.74
CA THR A 64 0.56 -2.57 1.59
C THR A 64 1.17 -2.22 0.24
N TYR A 65 2.48 -1.98 0.23
CA TYR A 65 3.19 -1.66 -0.99
C TYR A 65 4.59 -2.28 -0.98
N PHE A 66 5.19 -2.31 -2.16
CA PHE A 66 6.59 -2.69 -2.32
C PHE A 66 7.32 -1.55 -3.02
N TRP A 67 8.51 -1.22 -2.52
CA TRP A 67 9.37 -0.21 -3.13
C TRP A 67 10.54 -0.90 -3.82
N GLU A 68 10.65 -0.73 -5.13
CA GLU A 68 11.77 -1.25 -5.93
C GLU A 68 12.70 -0.08 -6.23
N ALA A 69 13.83 0.00 -5.51
CA ALA A 69 14.70 1.16 -5.55
C ALA A 69 15.38 1.36 -6.90
N LYS A 70 15.79 0.29 -7.55
CA LYS A 70 16.51 0.39 -8.83
C LYS A 70 15.68 1.08 -9.91
N SER A 71 14.42 0.74 -10.00
CA SER A 71 13.51 1.32 -10.99
C SER A 71 12.71 2.48 -10.45
N GLU A 72 12.90 2.82 -9.17
CA GLU A 72 12.14 3.85 -8.48
C GLU A 72 10.63 3.65 -8.66
N THR A 73 10.19 2.42 -8.41
CA THR A 73 8.81 2.01 -8.63
C THR A 73 8.16 1.61 -7.32
N PHE A 74 6.97 2.15 -7.07
CA PHE A 74 6.09 1.69 -6.00
C PHE A 74 5.07 0.73 -6.59
N TYR A 75 4.96 -0.46 -6.01
CA TYR A 75 3.91 -1.39 -6.37
C TYR A 75 2.86 -1.34 -5.25
N MET A 76 1.72 -0.73 -5.55
CA MET A 76 0.63 -0.55 -4.59
C MET A 76 -0.24 -1.80 -4.62
N LEU A 77 -0.24 -2.55 -3.52
CA LEU A 77 -0.78 -3.90 -3.49
C LEU A 77 -2.18 -3.98 -2.92
N THR A 78 -2.40 -3.37 -1.76
CA THR A 78 -3.72 -3.38 -1.10
C THR A 78 -3.96 -2.06 -0.40
N ILE A 79 -5.24 -1.72 -0.22
CA ILE A 79 -5.66 -0.65 0.67
C ILE A 79 -7.02 -1.04 1.25
N TYR A 80 -7.19 -0.84 2.55
CA TYR A 80 -8.43 -1.23 3.23
C TYR A 80 -8.59 -0.42 4.52
N ARG A 81 -9.80 -0.40 5.04
CA ARG A 81 -10.09 0.27 6.30
C ARG A 81 -9.59 -0.56 7.48
N LYS A 82 -8.99 0.11 8.44
CA LYS A 82 -8.52 -0.52 9.67
C LYS A 82 -9.62 -1.29 10.39
N ASN A 83 -10.85 -0.78 10.39
CA ASN A 83 -11.96 -1.41 11.10
C ASN A 83 -12.49 -2.67 10.42
N LYS A 84 -12.12 -2.91 9.16
CA LYS A 84 -12.52 -4.12 8.43
C LYS A 84 -11.49 -5.22 8.58
N GLN A 85 -10.22 -4.84 8.61
CA GLN A 85 -9.14 -5.80 8.71
C GLN A 85 -7.91 -5.07 9.25
N GLU A 86 -7.30 -5.58 10.32
CA GLU A 86 -6.10 -4.96 10.88
C GLU A 86 -4.84 -5.38 10.14
N GLU A 87 -4.72 -6.66 9.86
CA GLU A 87 -3.53 -7.20 9.19
C GLU A 87 -3.90 -8.20 8.12
N LEU A 88 -3.00 -8.37 7.17
CA LEU A 88 -3.17 -9.36 6.13
C LEU A 88 -2.91 -10.77 6.70
N SER A 89 -3.69 -11.73 6.24
CA SER A 89 -3.47 -13.12 6.61
C SER A 89 -2.19 -13.66 5.96
N PRO A 90 -1.60 -14.74 6.50
CA PRO A 90 -0.45 -15.37 5.85
C PRO A 90 -0.71 -15.77 4.40
N GLY A 91 -1.93 -16.20 4.09
CA GLY A 91 -2.30 -16.55 2.73
C GLY A 91 -2.31 -15.34 1.80
N GLN A 92 -2.85 -14.23 2.28
CA GLN A 92 -2.83 -12.98 1.51
C GLN A 92 -1.39 -12.52 1.26
N LEU A 93 -0.54 -12.59 2.28
CA LEU A 93 0.87 -12.19 2.13
C LEU A 93 1.59 -13.06 1.09
N ARG A 94 1.32 -14.35 1.06
CA ARG A 94 1.93 -15.24 0.07
C ARG A 94 1.55 -14.84 -1.35
N VAL A 95 0.29 -14.51 -1.56
CA VAL A 95 -0.18 -14.06 -2.88
C VAL A 95 0.52 -12.76 -3.29
N LEU A 96 0.61 -11.80 -2.38
CA LEU A 96 1.25 -10.50 -2.66
C LEU A 96 2.73 -10.66 -2.94
N ARG A 97 3.44 -11.51 -2.20
CA ARG A 97 4.85 -11.80 -2.46
C ARG A 97 5.05 -12.35 -3.87
N ARG A 98 4.17 -13.23 -4.29
CA ARG A 98 4.24 -13.82 -5.63
C ARG A 98 4.02 -12.77 -6.71
N LEU A 99 3.06 -11.88 -6.51
CA LEU A 99 2.82 -10.78 -7.44
C LEU A 99 4.04 -9.89 -7.61
N VAL A 100 4.69 -9.55 -6.49
CA VAL A 100 5.90 -8.73 -6.53
C VAL A 100 7.02 -9.45 -7.27
N ALA A 101 7.23 -10.73 -6.98
CA ALA A 101 8.27 -11.52 -7.63
C ALA A 101 8.05 -11.60 -9.14
N GLU A 102 6.80 -11.72 -9.58
CA GLU A 102 6.48 -11.73 -11.02
C GLU A 102 6.73 -10.38 -11.67
N GLU A 103 6.39 -9.28 -10.99
CA GLU A 103 6.53 -7.93 -11.56
C GLU A 103 7.99 -7.51 -11.68
N PHE A 104 8.84 -7.89 -10.75
CA PHE A 104 10.24 -7.46 -10.71
C PHE A 104 11.22 -8.61 -10.95
N LYS A 105 10.89 -9.48 -11.85
CA LYS A 105 11.79 -10.57 -12.25
C LYS A 105 13.13 -10.08 -12.77
#